data_09c7ad4ff1bdf270968fd31d367758ba
#
_entry.id   09c7ad4ff1bdf270968fd31d367758ba
#
_cell.length_a   1.000
_cell.length_b   1.000
_cell.length_c   1.000
_cell.angle_alpha   90.00
_cell.angle_beta   90.00
_cell.angle_gamma   90.00
#
_symmetry.space_group_name_H-M   'P 1'
#
loop_
_entity.id
_entity.type
_entity.pdbx_description
1 polymer ?
#
loop_
_entity_poly.entity_id
_entity_poly.type
_entity_poly.pdbx_seq_one_letter_code
_entity_poly.pdbx_strand_id
1 'polypeptide(L)'
;MRLIRKYKPKEEREREEPAAAEKMRERADKKSHHSSVVDEKYAQWKSLVPVLYDWLANHNLLWPALSCRWGPQLEQGKFKNRQRLYLSEQTDGSVPNTLVIANCEVVKSRVAAAD
;
A
#
# COMPACT_ATOMS: atom_id res chain seq x y z
N MET A 1 39.56 -18.17 -24.60
CA MET A 1 38.81 -17.07 -25.21
C MET A 1 39.06 -15.79 -24.39
N ARG A 2 39.89 -14.87 -24.89
CA ARG A 2 40.22 -13.61 -24.19
C ARG A 2 39.14 -12.57 -24.52
N LEU A 3 38.35 -12.16 -23.56
CA LEU A 3 37.43 -11.03 -23.65
C LEU A 3 38.24 -9.73 -23.63
N ILE A 4 38.40 -9.11 -24.79
CA ILE A 4 38.98 -7.77 -24.93
C ILE A 4 37.89 -6.78 -24.48
N ARG A 5 38.00 -6.23 -23.26
CA ARG A 5 37.25 -5.06 -22.85
C ARG A 5 37.68 -3.88 -23.70
N LYS A 6 36.82 -3.39 -24.57
CA LYS A 6 37.05 -2.11 -25.28
C LYS A 6 37.11 -0.99 -24.22
N TYR A 7 38.31 -0.39 -24.10
CA TYR A 7 38.52 0.79 -23.26
C TYR A 7 37.85 2.00 -23.93
N LYS A 8 36.80 2.56 -23.32
CA LYS A 8 36.23 3.84 -23.76
C LYS A 8 37.03 4.98 -23.16
N PRO A 9 37.44 5.99 -23.96
CA PRO A 9 38.14 7.19 -23.47
C PRO A 9 37.33 7.92 -22.41
N LYS A 10 37.99 8.57 -21.47
CA LYS A 10 37.40 9.28 -20.34
C LYS A 10 36.42 10.38 -20.77
N GLU A 11 36.65 11.00 -21.91
CA GLU A 11 35.80 12.05 -22.49
C GLU A 11 34.42 11.54 -22.99
N GLU A 12 34.30 10.28 -23.44
CA GLU A 12 33.00 9.71 -23.80
C GLU A 12 32.17 9.29 -22.60
N ARG A 13 32.78 9.02 -21.45
CA ARG A 13 32.02 8.72 -20.22
C ARG A 13 31.34 9.94 -19.61
N GLU A 14 31.99 11.10 -19.68
CA GLU A 14 31.44 12.34 -19.11
C GLU A 14 30.22 12.88 -19.86
N ARG A 15 30.04 12.51 -21.14
CA ARG A 15 28.88 12.92 -21.97
C ARG A 15 27.64 12.02 -21.80
N GLU A 16 27.77 10.79 -21.30
CA GLU A 16 26.64 9.87 -21.08
C GLU A 16 25.99 10.04 -19.70
N GLU A 17 26.70 10.57 -18.70
CA GLU A 17 26.19 10.74 -17.33
C GLU A 17 25.04 11.76 -17.18
N PRO A 18 25.04 12.94 -17.83
CA PRO A 18 23.98 13.92 -17.62
C PRO A 18 22.60 13.45 -18.13
N ALA A 19 22.54 12.69 -19.23
CA ALA A 19 21.26 12.19 -19.77
C ALA A 19 20.64 11.10 -18.91
N ALA A 20 21.42 10.22 -18.29
CA ALA A 20 20.93 9.20 -17.37
C ALA A 20 20.46 9.80 -16.04
N ALA A 21 21.18 10.80 -15.51
CA ALA A 21 20.80 11.52 -14.31
C ALA A 21 19.50 12.33 -14.51
N GLU A 22 19.33 12.97 -15.67
CA GLU A 22 18.12 13.71 -16.02
C GLU A 22 16.89 12.80 -16.13
N LYS A 23 17.01 11.65 -16.79
CA LYS A 23 15.95 10.63 -16.87
C LYS A 23 15.59 10.06 -15.49
N MET A 24 16.55 9.90 -14.60
CA MET A 24 16.26 9.46 -13.23
C MET A 24 15.53 10.53 -12.42
N ARG A 25 15.90 11.82 -12.59
CA ARG A 25 15.18 12.95 -11.96
C ARG A 25 13.75 13.05 -12.47
N GLU A 26 13.52 12.97 -13.77
CA GLU A 26 12.18 12.98 -14.35
C GLU A 26 11.30 11.82 -13.85
N ARG A 27 11.88 10.62 -13.68
CA ARG A 27 11.15 9.46 -13.12
C ARG A 27 10.83 9.66 -11.63
N ALA A 28 11.76 10.22 -10.86
CA ALA A 28 11.55 10.54 -9.46
C ALA A 28 10.47 11.61 -9.28
N ASP A 29 10.49 12.67 -10.11
CA ASP A 29 9.50 13.74 -10.07
C ASP A 29 8.09 13.24 -10.46
N LYS A 30 7.98 12.41 -11.50
CA LYS A 30 6.70 11.77 -11.89
C LYS A 30 6.16 10.86 -10.79
N LYS A 31 7.01 10.08 -10.14
CA LYS A 31 6.65 9.19 -9.04
C LYS A 31 6.22 9.98 -7.81
N SER A 32 6.93 11.04 -7.45
CA SER A 32 6.61 11.95 -6.36
C SER A 32 5.27 12.66 -6.60
N HIS A 33 5.04 13.20 -7.81
CA HIS A 33 3.78 13.85 -8.17
C HIS A 33 2.58 12.88 -8.13
N HIS A 34 2.75 11.64 -8.64
CA HIS A 34 1.70 10.63 -8.57
C HIS A 34 1.35 10.24 -7.13
N SER A 35 2.36 10.08 -6.26
CA SER A 35 2.16 9.81 -4.83
C SER A 35 1.38 10.93 -4.14
N SER A 36 1.72 12.21 -4.39
CA SER A 36 1.03 13.34 -3.76
C SER A 36 -0.44 13.45 -4.20
N VAL A 37 -0.75 13.18 -5.47
CA VAL A 37 -2.14 13.18 -5.98
C VAL A 37 -2.96 12.05 -5.35
N VAL A 38 -2.38 10.87 -5.16
CA VAL A 38 -3.03 9.75 -4.48
C VAL A 38 -3.30 10.08 -3.01
N ASP A 39 -2.34 10.70 -2.33
CA ASP A 39 -2.46 11.12 -0.94
C ASP A 39 -3.53 12.19 -0.75
N GLU A 40 -3.64 13.15 -1.67
CA GLU A 40 -4.71 14.16 -1.67
C GLU A 40 -6.10 13.52 -1.84
N LYS A 41 -6.27 12.62 -2.79
CA LYS A 41 -7.53 11.89 -3.01
C LYS A 41 -7.92 11.07 -1.79
N TYR A 42 -6.95 10.42 -1.17
CA TYR A 42 -7.17 9.66 0.06
C TYR A 42 -7.61 10.57 1.22
N ALA A 43 -6.95 11.72 1.40
CA ALA A 43 -7.31 12.69 2.43
C ALA A 43 -8.71 13.27 2.21
N GLN A 44 -9.09 13.60 0.97
CA GLN A 44 -10.44 14.04 0.60
C GLN A 44 -11.50 12.99 0.93
N TRP A 45 -11.27 11.74 0.51
CA TRP A 45 -12.18 10.64 0.83
C TRP A 45 -12.31 10.45 2.34
N LYS A 46 -11.20 10.47 3.08
CA LYS A 46 -11.18 10.28 4.53
C LYS A 46 -11.97 11.38 5.27
N SER A 47 -11.96 12.61 4.76
CA SER A 47 -12.74 13.71 5.34
C SER A 47 -14.26 13.49 5.24
N LEU A 48 -14.71 12.68 4.28
CA LEU A 48 -16.12 12.36 4.06
C LEU A 48 -16.62 11.14 4.85
N VAL A 49 -15.71 10.42 5.52
CA VAL A 49 -16.05 9.20 6.27
C VAL A 49 -17.19 9.39 7.26
N PRO A 50 -17.24 10.47 8.08
CA PRO A 50 -18.35 10.68 9.02
C PRO A 50 -19.72 10.86 8.36
N VAL A 51 -19.73 11.27 7.08
CA VAL A 51 -20.97 11.47 6.30
C VAL A 51 -21.39 10.20 5.55
N LEU A 52 -20.40 9.42 5.08
CA LEU A 52 -20.64 8.26 4.22
C LEU A 52 -20.87 6.96 4.98
N TYR A 53 -20.35 6.84 6.18
CA TYR A 53 -20.34 5.59 6.94
C TYR A 53 -20.81 5.80 8.37
N ASP A 54 -21.61 4.89 8.88
CA ASP A 54 -21.99 4.85 10.30
C ASP A 54 -20.80 4.43 11.16
N TRP A 55 -19.94 3.58 10.63
CA TRP A 55 -18.72 3.13 11.28
C TRP A 55 -17.67 2.71 10.24
N LEU A 56 -16.43 3.09 10.48
CA LEU A 56 -15.29 2.69 9.66
C LEU A 56 -14.07 2.42 10.53
N ALA A 57 -13.39 1.31 10.29
CA ALA A 57 -12.05 1.05 10.77
C ALA A 57 -11.09 0.99 9.59
N ASN A 58 -9.92 1.61 9.73
CA ASN A 58 -8.89 1.63 8.71
C ASN A 58 -7.57 1.12 9.27
N HIS A 59 -6.91 0.26 8.50
CA HIS A 59 -5.59 -0.24 8.80
C HIS A 59 -4.80 -0.39 7.50
N ASN A 60 -3.61 0.18 7.46
CA ASN A 60 -2.73 0.08 6.31
C ASN A 60 -1.88 -1.20 6.41
N LEU A 61 -1.98 -2.05 5.41
CA LEU A 61 -1.09 -3.19 5.25
C LEU A 61 0.24 -2.76 4.65
N LEU A 62 1.29 -3.54 4.89
CA LEU A 62 2.61 -3.31 4.30
C LEU A 62 2.60 -3.54 2.78
N TRP A 63 1.87 -4.56 2.33
CA TRP A 63 1.70 -4.92 0.92
C TRP A 63 0.22 -4.96 0.54
N PRO A 64 -0.14 -4.81 -0.74
CA PRO A 64 -1.52 -4.91 -1.20
C PRO A 64 -2.12 -6.28 -0.88
N ALA A 65 -3.37 -6.29 -0.44
CA ALA A 65 -4.15 -7.51 -0.30
C ALA A 65 -5.04 -7.71 -1.52
N LEU A 66 -4.87 -8.82 -2.22
CA LEU A 66 -5.67 -9.14 -3.40
C LEU A 66 -6.98 -9.84 -3.06
N SER A 67 -7.06 -10.46 -1.91
CA SER A 67 -8.28 -11.10 -1.41
C SER A 67 -8.36 -11.04 0.10
N CYS A 68 -9.61 -11.04 0.59
CA CYS A 68 -9.90 -11.15 2.01
C CYS A 68 -11.09 -12.08 2.25
N ARG A 69 -11.12 -12.70 3.40
CA ARG A 69 -12.21 -13.58 3.82
C ARG A 69 -12.41 -13.51 5.33
N TRP A 70 -13.67 -13.42 5.74
CA TRP A 70 -13.99 -13.56 7.14
C TRP A 70 -13.73 -14.97 7.63
N GLY A 71 -13.09 -15.05 8.79
CA GLY A 71 -12.95 -16.26 9.57
C GLY A 71 -14.01 -16.38 10.66
N PRO A 72 -13.80 -17.25 11.64
CA PRO A 72 -14.76 -17.46 12.71
C PRO A 72 -14.86 -16.21 13.62
N GLN A 73 -16.04 -16.05 14.21
CA GLN A 73 -16.26 -15.11 15.29
C GLN A 73 -15.58 -15.63 16.56
N LEU A 74 -14.69 -14.83 17.13
CA LEU A 74 -13.90 -15.21 18.30
C LEU A 74 -14.58 -14.91 19.61
N GLU A 75 -15.30 -13.77 19.67
CA GLU A 75 -15.93 -13.28 20.88
C GLU A 75 -17.15 -12.41 20.55
N GLN A 76 -18.22 -12.59 21.28
CA GLN A 76 -19.40 -11.73 21.24
C GLN A 76 -19.42 -10.81 22.44
N GLY A 77 -19.19 -9.51 22.19
CA GLY A 77 -19.36 -8.48 23.20
C GLY A 77 -20.76 -7.86 23.19
N LYS A 78 -20.99 -6.94 24.12
CA LYS A 78 -22.27 -6.21 24.21
C LYS A 78 -22.46 -5.27 23.01
N PHE A 79 -21.42 -4.52 22.63
CA PHE A 79 -21.46 -3.51 21.58
C PHE A 79 -20.59 -3.87 20.36
N LYS A 80 -19.58 -4.69 20.56
CA LYS A 80 -18.62 -5.10 19.55
C LYS A 80 -18.46 -6.62 19.53
N ASN A 81 -18.22 -7.16 18.36
CA ASN A 81 -17.83 -8.54 18.17
C ASN A 81 -16.37 -8.58 17.78
N ARG A 82 -15.63 -9.55 18.28
CA ARG A 82 -14.26 -9.82 17.83
C ARG A 82 -14.30 -10.92 16.78
N GLN A 83 -13.81 -10.61 15.60
CA GLN A 83 -13.90 -11.51 14.45
C GLN A 83 -12.58 -11.59 13.73
N ARG A 84 -12.28 -12.76 13.21
CA ARG A 84 -11.04 -13.00 12.46
C ARG A 84 -11.23 -12.65 10.99
N LEU A 85 -10.23 -12.00 10.39
CA LEU A 85 -10.16 -11.67 8.99
C LEU A 85 -8.86 -12.22 8.40
N TYR A 86 -8.97 -12.95 7.31
CA TYR A 86 -7.83 -13.45 6.55
C TYR A 86 -7.59 -12.57 5.35
N LEU A 87 -6.34 -12.16 5.13
CA LEU A 87 -5.91 -11.29 4.05
C LEU A 87 -4.70 -11.91 3.34
N SER A 88 -4.72 -11.96 2.02
CA SER A 88 -3.56 -12.39 1.25
C SER A 88 -2.76 -11.17 0.79
N GLU A 89 -1.55 -10.98 1.33
CA GLU A 89 -0.63 -9.96 0.87
C GLU A 89 0.18 -10.47 -0.32
N GLN A 90 0.22 -9.68 -1.37
CA GLN A 90 1.09 -9.90 -2.52
C GLN A 90 2.22 -8.90 -2.54
N THR A 91 3.45 -9.40 -2.49
CA THR A 91 4.66 -8.61 -2.57
C THR A 91 5.11 -8.40 -4.02
N ASP A 92 6.16 -7.63 -4.20
CA ASP A 92 6.83 -7.44 -5.50
C ASP A 92 7.79 -8.58 -5.88
N GLY A 93 7.87 -9.62 -5.06
CA GLY A 93 8.80 -10.75 -5.22
C GLY A 93 10.11 -10.62 -4.44
N SER A 94 10.38 -9.48 -3.81
CA SER A 94 11.58 -9.27 -2.96
C SER A 94 11.53 -10.06 -1.66
N VAL A 95 10.31 -10.31 -1.18
CA VAL A 95 10.01 -11.14 0.00
C VAL A 95 8.86 -12.09 -0.34
N PRO A 96 8.70 -13.21 0.38
CA PRO A 96 7.58 -14.12 0.15
C PRO A 96 6.21 -13.46 0.38
N ASN A 97 5.21 -13.89 -0.39
CA ASN A 97 3.83 -13.53 -0.12
C ASN A 97 3.37 -14.12 1.23
N THR A 98 2.54 -13.40 1.94
CA THR A 98 2.11 -13.78 3.29
C THR A 98 0.60 -13.84 3.42
N LEU A 99 0.14 -14.68 4.34
CA LEU A 99 -1.22 -14.68 4.83
C LEU A 99 -1.26 -13.89 6.15
N VAL A 100 -1.98 -12.80 6.15
CA VAL A 100 -2.22 -11.98 7.34
C VAL A 100 -3.48 -12.47 8.03
N ILE A 101 -3.38 -12.74 9.32
CA ILE A 101 -4.51 -13.10 10.18
C ILE A 101 -4.76 -11.91 11.11
N ALA A 102 -5.84 -11.18 10.88
CA ALA A 102 -6.22 -10.03 11.69
C ALA A 102 -7.38 -10.38 12.62
N ASN A 103 -7.28 -9.94 13.87
CA ASN A 103 -8.40 -9.98 14.81
C ASN A 103 -9.03 -8.59 14.84
N CYS A 104 -10.23 -8.48 14.30
CA CYS A 104 -10.94 -7.21 14.14
C CYS A 104 -12.02 -7.07 15.20
N GLU A 105 -12.15 -5.88 15.78
CA GLU A 105 -13.31 -5.49 16.53
C GLU A 105 -14.34 -4.87 15.57
N VAL A 106 -15.50 -5.49 15.44
CA VAL A 106 -16.59 -5.03 14.59
C VAL A 106 -17.75 -4.54 15.44
N VAL A 107 -18.10 -3.28 15.27
CA VAL A 107 -19.23 -2.69 15.99
C VAL A 107 -20.55 -3.27 15.46
N LYS A 108 -21.45 -3.62 16.34
CA LYS A 108 -22.79 -4.11 15.95
C LYS A 108 -23.57 -2.99 15.27
N SER A 109 -24.24 -3.30 14.18
CA SER A 109 -24.94 -2.34 13.32
C SER A 109 -25.96 -1.44 14.06
N ARG A 110 -26.65 -1.98 15.07
CA ARG A 110 -27.60 -1.19 15.88
C ARG A 110 -26.91 -0.16 16.77
N VAL A 111 -25.67 -0.39 17.15
CA VAL A 111 -24.88 0.53 17.97
C VAL A 111 -24.26 1.61 17.08
N ALA A 112 -23.79 1.25 15.90
CA ALA A 112 -23.24 2.18 14.94
C ALA A 112 -24.25 3.19 14.39
N ALA A 113 -25.54 2.79 14.29
CA ALA A 113 -26.61 3.66 13.81
C ALA A 113 -27.26 4.54 14.89
N ALA A 114 -26.87 4.38 16.16
CA ALA A 114 -27.46 5.10 17.30
C ALA A 114 -26.68 6.38 17.68
N ASP A 115 -25.50 6.62 17.11
CA ASP A 115 -24.67 7.79 17.25
C ASP A 115 -24.93 8.80 16.12
#